data_24461a66b6f0d64d941c894b3a49698e
#
_entry.id   24461a66b6f0d64d941c894b3a49698e
#
_cell.length_a   1.000
_cell.length_b   1.000
_cell.length_c   1.000
_cell.angle_alpha   90.00
_cell.angle_beta   90.00
_cell.angle_gamma   90.00
#
_symmetry.space_group_name_H-M   'P 1'
#
loop_
_entity.id
_entity.type
_entity.pdbx_description
1 polymer ?
#
loop_
_entity_poly.entity_id
_entity_poly.type
_entity_poly.pdbx_seq_one_letter_code
_entity_poly.pdbx_strand_id
1 'polypeptide(L)'
;RDNMSHTPADLVQKVHNFAIVDEVDSVLIDDARTPLIISGPVPEGERHEFDQLKSKVYNLFTYQRKLLTNVLVEAKKKISDGDKDEGGKLLYRVFRGLPKNKALIKFLSEEGIKQLLQKTENFYMQDNNREMHIIDSDLYFVIDEKNNSVELTEKGLENLSESIEDKNFFVLPDIGTEIAKIENQNLKPEDEAEKKNKLFQDFSVKSERIHTMNQLFKAYTLFEKDTEYVVMNNKVLIVDEQTGRIMDGRRYSDGLHQAIEAKENVKIESATQTFATITLQNYFRMYNKLSGMTGTAITESGEFWEIYKLDVIEIPTNRPIARKDENDLIYKTKREKYNAVINEVSELSKNGRPVLLGTTSVEISELLSKMLNIRKIKHNVLNAKLHKKEADIVAEAGQSGIVTIATNMAGRGTDIKLSEKVKSAGGLAIIGTERHDSRRVDRQLRGRSGRQGDPGSSQFYVSLEDN
;
A
#
# COMPACT_ATOMS: atom_id res chain seq x y z
N ARG A 1 15.65 -3.65 -21.59
CA ARG A 1 16.74 -4.67 -21.67
C ARG A 1 17.70 -4.34 -22.82
N ASP A 2 17.18 -4.09 -24.02
CA ASP A 2 18.01 -3.86 -25.23
C ASP A 2 18.87 -2.59 -25.11
N ASN A 3 18.40 -1.54 -24.43
CA ASN A 3 19.21 -0.33 -24.15
C ASN A 3 20.43 -0.59 -23.25
N MET A 4 20.49 -1.74 -22.60
CA MET A 4 21.61 -2.16 -21.75
C MET A 4 22.56 -3.10 -22.49
N SER A 5 22.25 -3.44 -23.75
CA SER A 5 23.06 -4.37 -24.57
C SER A 5 24.28 -3.66 -25.13
N HIS A 6 25.44 -4.33 -25.08
CA HIS A 6 26.67 -3.78 -25.57
C HIS A 6 26.91 -4.13 -27.05
N THR A 7 26.23 -5.14 -27.59
CA THR A 7 26.36 -5.59 -28.95
C THR A 7 25.02 -5.71 -29.68
N PRO A 8 24.94 -5.40 -30.99
CA PRO A 8 23.69 -5.54 -31.74
C PRO A 8 23.17 -6.99 -31.81
N ALA A 9 24.04 -7.98 -31.62
CA ALA A 9 23.66 -9.41 -31.63
C ALA A 9 22.81 -9.80 -30.39
N ASP A 10 22.96 -9.08 -29.30
CA ASP A 10 22.26 -9.34 -28.02
C ASP A 10 20.88 -8.68 -27.95
N LEU A 11 20.47 -7.92 -28.97
CA LEU A 11 19.18 -7.29 -29.05
C LEU A 11 18.08 -8.32 -29.24
N VAL A 12 17.11 -8.31 -28.32
CA VAL A 12 15.96 -9.23 -28.35
C VAL A 12 14.81 -8.62 -29.13
N GLN A 13 14.56 -7.33 -28.92
CA GLN A 13 13.49 -6.57 -29.57
C GLN A 13 14.10 -5.44 -30.43
N LYS A 14 14.16 -5.64 -31.73
CA LYS A 14 14.81 -4.67 -32.60
C LYS A 14 13.96 -3.45 -32.92
N VAL A 15 12.65 -3.64 -33.12
CA VAL A 15 11.69 -2.58 -33.50
C VAL A 15 10.37 -2.80 -32.77
N HIS A 16 9.76 -1.71 -32.29
CA HIS A 16 8.44 -1.70 -31.69
C HIS A 16 7.40 -1.30 -32.74
N ASN A 17 6.99 -2.23 -33.58
CA ASN A 17 6.09 -1.93 -34.70
C ASN A 17 4.63 -1.86 -34.28
N PHE A 18 4.07 -2.96 -33.80
CA PHE A 18 2.67 -3.10 -33.47
C PHE A 18 2.44 -3.90 -32.21
N ALA A 19 1.61 -3.39 -31.32
CA ALA A 19 1.12 -4.11 -30.14
C ALA A 19 -0.41 -4.10 -30.11
N ILE A 20 -0.98 -5.26 -29.77
CA ILE A 20 -2.38 -5.43 -29.41
C ILE A 20 -2.42 -5.80 -27.94
N VAL A 21 -3.10 -5.00 -27.14
CA VAL A 21 -3.19 -5.18 -25.68
C VAL A 21 -4.58 -5.67 -25.34
N ASP A 22 -4.68 -6.88 -24.83
CA ASP A 22 -5.94 -7.39 -24.25
C ASP A 22 -6.12 -6.85 -22.85
N GLU A 23 -7.38 -6.64 -22.43
CA GLU A 23 -7.73 -5.97 -21.17
C GLU A 23 -6.97 -4.63 -21.03
N VAL A 24 -7.00 -3.85 -22.11
CA VAL A 24 -6.17 -2.66 -22.31
C VAL A 24 -6.37 -1.60 -21.21
N ASP A 25 -7.52 -1.53 -20.61
CA ASP A 25 -7.82 -0.62 -19.50
C ASP A 25 -7.02 -0.98 -18.23
N SER A 26 -6.77 -2.27 -17.95
CA SER A 26 -5.90 -2.67 -16.86
C SER A 26 -4.47 -2.21 -17.10
N VAL A 27 -3.95 -2.49 -18.27
CA VAL A 27 -2.53 -2.29 -18.58
C VAL A 27 -2.21 -0.81 -18.79
N LEU A 28 -3.07 -0.07 -19.52
CA LEU A 28 -2.79 1.29 -19.95
C LEU A 28 -3.44 2.38 -19.09
N ILE A 29 -4.36 2.02 -18.18
CA ILE A 29 -4.99 2.95 -17.23
C ILE A 29 -4.60 2.57 -15.80
N ASP A 30 -5.01 1.39 -15.28
CA ASP A 30 -4.77 1.01 -13.89
C ASP A 30 -3.29 0.90 -13.57
N ASP A 31 -2.56 0.09 -14.38
CA ASP A 31 -1.16 -0.20 -14.18
C ASP A 31 -0.22 0.72 -14.99
N ALA A 32 -0.76 1.75 -15.63
CA ALA A 32 -0.01 2.62 -16.56
C ALA A 32 1.29 3.17 -15.96
N ARG A 33 1.26 3.55 -14.69
CA ARG A 33 2.40 4.11 -13.95
C ARG A 33 3.28 3.06 -13.28
N THR A 34 2.89 1.79 -13.35
CA THR A 34 3.65 0.69 -12.76
C THR A 34 4.99 0.55 -13.49
N PRO A 35 6.13 0.64 -12.78
CA PRO A 35 7.44 0.54 -13.41
C PRO A 35 7.81 -0.91 -13.70
N LEU A 36 8.32 -1.15 -14.91
CA LEU A 36 9.10 -2.33 -15.24
C LEU A 36 10.54 -2.05 -14.83
N ILE A 37 11.09 -2.82 -13.92
CA ILE A 37 12.39 -2.58 -13.30
C ILE A 37 13.34 -3.72 -13.64
N ILE A 38 14.56 -3.38 -14.06
CA ILE A 38 15.68 -4.30 -14.15
C ILE A 38 16.66 -3.91 -13.05
N SER A 39 16.87 -4.80 -12.11
CA SER A 39 17.80 -4.61 -11.00
C SER A 39 18.72 -5.82 -10.87
N GLY A 40 19.88 -5.62 -10.28
CA GLY A 40 20.82 -6.66 -9.94
C GLY A 40 21.51 -6.39 -8.60
N PRO A 41 22.15 -7.41 -8.02
CA PRO A 41 22.86 -7.24 -6.76
C PRO A 41 24.03 -6.28 -6.95
N VAL A 42 24.24 -5.41 -5.96
CA VAL A 42 25.45 -4.61 -5.88
C VAL A 42 26.60 -5.54 -5.47
N PRO A 43 27.79 -5.46 -6.12
CA PRO A 43 28.97 -6.20 -5.67
C PRO A 43 29.24 -5.90 -4.19
N GLU A 44 29.60 -6.93 -3.43
CA GLU A 44 29.86 -6.82 -1.98
C GLU A 44 30.89 -5.72 -1.68
N GLY A 45 30.44 -4.61 -1.14
CA GLY A 45 31.28 -3.48 -0.72
C GLY A 45 30.75 -2.77 0.53
N GLU A 46 29.46 -2.82 0.74
CA GLU A 46 28.78 -2.12 1.84
C GLU A 46 28.23 -3.16 2.84
N ARG A 47 28.97 -3.34 3.94
CA ARG A 47 28.48 -4.06 5.10
C ARG A 47 27.56 -3.11 5.87
N HIS A 48 26.28 -3.14 5.54
CA HIS A 48 25.28 -2.42 6.33
C HIS A 48 25.27 -2.95 7.77
N GLU A 49 25.36 -2.04 8.72
CA GLU A 49 25.38 -2.35 10.16
C GLU A 49 23.97 -2.69 10.71
N PHE A 50 23.06 -3.23 9.87
CA PHE A 50 21.66 -3.52 10.26
C PHE A 50 21.58 -4.40 11.52
N ASP A 51 22.34 -5.49 11.57
CA ASP A 51 22.32 -6.41 12.71
C ASP A 51 22.86 -5.77 14.00
N GLN A 52 23.85 -4.87 13.88
CA GLN A 52 24.45 -4.19 15.03
C GLN A 52 23.53 -3.10 15.59
N LEU A 53 22.85 -2.36 14.71
CA LEU A 53 22.00 -1.24 15.10
C LEU A 53 20.59 -1.64 15.48
N LYS A 54 20.12 -2.79 15.00
CA LYS A 54 18.76 -3.28 15.21
C LYS A 54 18.34 -3.31 16.68
N SER A 55 19.17 -3.85 17.56
CA SER A 55 18.86 -3.97 18.99
C SER A 55 18.69 -2.59 19.64
N LYS A 56 19.51 -1.61 19.25
CA LYS A 56 19.46 -0.23 19.77
C LYS A 56 18.19 0.48 19.32
N VAL A 57 17.86 0.38 18.03
CA VAL A 57 16.62 0.95 17.49
C VAL A 57 15.39 0.30 18.11
N TYR A 58 15.38 -1.04 18.28
CA TYR A 58 14.29 -1.75 18.92
C TYR A 58 14.07 -1.32 20.37
N ASN A 59 15.15 -1.12 21.12
CA ASN A 59 15.05 -0.65 22.50
C ASN A 59 14.45 0.75 22.56
N LEU A 60 14.92 1.68 21.71
CA LEU A 60 14.40 3.03 21.65
C LEU A 60 12.91 3.06 21.24
N PHE A 61 12.56 2.25 20.24
CA PHE A 61 11.17 2.07 19.83
C PHE A 61 10.29 1.55 21.00
N THR A 62 10.82 0.60 21.77
CA THR A 62 10.09 0.04 22.92
C THR A 62 9.93 1.07 24.04
N TYR A 63 10.95 1.90 24.30
CA TYR A 63 10.86 3.00 25.27
C TYR A 63 9.80 4.02 24.84
N GLN A 64 9.83 4.46 23.58
CA GLN A 64 8.83 5.37 23.03
C GLN A 64 7.42 4.79 23.16
N ARG A 65 7.22 3.53 22.78
CA ARG A 65 5.92 2.87 22.87
C ARG A 65 5.39 2.80 24.30
N LYS A 66 6.25 2.52 25.28
CA LYS A 66 5.87 2.49 26.69
C LYS A 66 5.53 3.89 27.19
N LEU A 67 6.33 4.89 26.86
CA LEU A 67 6.08 6.31 27.18
C LEU A 67 4.70 6.74 26.65
N LEU A 68 4.46 6.54 25.36
CA LEU A 68 3.25 7.00 24.70
C LEU A 68 1.99 6.23 25.10
N THR A 69 2.12 4.99 25.57
CA THR A 69 1.00 4.26 26.17
C THR A 69 0.51 4.97 27.45
N ASN A 70 1.43 5.43 28.31
CA ASN A 70 1.09 6.17 29.50
C ASN A 70 0.51 7.57 29.18
N VAL A 71 1.14 8.28 28.23
CA VAL A 71 0.67 9.59 27.78
C VAL A 71 -0.73 9.50 27.16
N LEU A 72 -1.07 8.44 26.44
CA LEU A 72 -2.41 8.24 25.88
C LEU A 72 -3.47 8.05 26.98
N VAL A 73 -3.13 7.32 28.05
CA VAL A 73 -4.04 7.15 29.20
C VAL A 73 -4.28 8.49 29.89
N GLU A 74 -3.24 9.28 30.07
CA GLU A 74 -3.34 10.62 30.65
C GLU A 74 -4.15 11.57 29.76
N ALA A 75 -3.90 11.55 28.44
CA ALA A 75 -4.68 12.32 27.46
C ALA A 75 -6.19 12.02 27.54
N LYS A 76 -6.55 10.74 27.59
CA LYS A 76 -7.94 10.31 27.74
C LYS A 76 -8.57 10.84 29.02
N LYS A 77 -7.86 10.74 30.14
CA LYS A 77 -8.32 11.25 31.42
C LYS A 77 -8.54 12.76 31.38
N LYS A 78 -7.58 13.54 30.90
CA LYS A 78 -7.66 14.99 30.77
C LYS A 78 -8.84 15.44 29.90
N ILE A 79 -9.05 14.77 28.77
CA ILE A 79 -10.16 15.07 27.87
C ILE A 79 -11.50 14.74 28.54
N SER A 80 -11.60 13.63 29.27
CA SER A 80 -12.82 13.27 30.01
C SER A 80 -13.13 14.22 31.16
N ASP A 81 -12.09 14.76 31.80
CA ASP A 81 -12.21 15.75 32.88
C ASP A 81 -12.53 17.17 32.36
N GLY A 82 -12.62 17.35 31.03
CA GLY A 82 -12.95 18.62 30.36
C GLY A 82 -11.75 19.51 30.02
N ASP A 83 -10.54 19.14 30.39
CA ASP A 83 -9.29 19.83 30.04
C ASP A 83 -8.85 19.47 28.60
N LYS A 84 -9.52 20.12 27.64
CA LYS A 84 -9.30 19.83 26.21
C LYS A 84 -7.96 20.37 25.69
N ASP A 85 -7.42 21.41 26.29
CA ASP A 85 -6.18 22.02 25.81
C ASP A 85 -4.97 21.12 26.16
N GLU A 86 -4.81 20.75 27.43
CA GLU A 86 -3.72 19.85 27.83
C GLU A 86 -3.96 18.42 27.30
N GLY A 87 -5.20 17.94 27.32
CA GLY A 87 -5.56 16.65 26.72
C GLY A 87 -5.29 16.57 25.22
N GLY A 88 -5.57 17.66 24.47
CA GLY A 88 -5.26 17.79 23.05
C GLY A 88 -3.76 17.79 22.77
N LYS A 89 -2.97 18.50 23.58
CA LYS A 89 -1.51 18.52 23.51
C LYS A 89 -0.90 17.11 23.70
N LEU A 90 -1.35 16.41 24.74
CA LEU A 90 -0.90 15.04 25.01
C LEU A 90 -1.33 14.08 23.89
N LEU A 91 -2.55 14.21 23.36
CA LEU A 91 -3.05 13.43 22.24
C LEU A 91 -2.22 13.66 20.98
N TYR A 92 -1.87 14.91 20.67
CA TYR A 92 -1.04 15.26 19.52
C TYR A 92 0.38 14.74 19.67
N ARG A 93 0.95 14.75 20.88
CA ARG A 93 2.24 14.10 21.18
C ARG A 93 2.22 12.60 20.88
N VAL A 94 1.16 11.89 21.27
CA VAL A 94 1.01 10.47 20.94
C VAL A 94 0.92 10.25 19.43
N PHE A 95 0.16 11.08 18.73
CA PHE A 95 0.03 11.01 17.28
C PHE A 95 1.36 11.24 16.55
N ARG A 96 2.14 12.24 16.96
CA ARG A 96 3.47 12.52 16.39
C ARG A 96 4.49 11.41 16.66
N GLY A 97 4.40 10.76 17.81
CA GLY A 97 5.37 9.73 18.20
C GLY A 97 5.05 8.32 17.71
N LEU A 98 3.76 7.94 17.59
CA LEU A 98 3.31 6.62 17.10
C LEU A 98 1.89 6.72 16.50
N PRO A 99 1.74 7.25 15.28
CA PRO A 99 0.43 7.45 14.65
C PRO A 99 -0.33 6.14 14.39
N LYS A 100 0.36 5.05 14.06
CA LYS A 100 -0.22 3.72 13.83
C LYS A 100 -0.55 2.93 15.12
N ASN A 101 -0.53 3.57 16.31
CA ASN A 101 -0.88 2.91 17.56
C ASN A 101 -2.37 2.51 17.57
N LYS A 102 -2.67 1.22 17.70
CA LYS A 102 -4.04 0.69 17.68
C LYS A 102 -4.97 1.30 18.73
N ALA A 103 -4.44 1.61 19.93
CA ALA A 103 -5.22 2.24 20.99
C ALA A 103 -5.52 3.72 20.68
N LEU A 104 -4.59 4.42 20.01
CA LEU A 104 -4.79 5.77 19.51
C LEU A 104 -5.84 5.78 18.39
N ILE A 105 -5.71 4.90 17.39
CA ILE A 105 -6.65 4.81 16.27
C ILE A 105 -8.08 4.55 16.79
N LYS A 106 -8.22 3.62 17.74
CA LYS A 106 -9.51 3.36 18.39
C LYS A 106 -10.07 4.60 19.09
N PHE A 107 -9.22 5.37 19.76
CA PHE A 107 -9.64 6.59 20.44
C PHE A 107 -10.02 7.71 19.48
N LEU A 108 -9.30 7.85 18.37
CA LEU A 108 -9.62 8.80 17.30
C LEU A 108 -10.97 8.52 16.60
N SER A 109 -11.50 7.31 16.73
CA SER A 109 -12.83 6.96 16.21
C SER A 109 -13.98 7.42 17.12
N GLU A 110 -13.69 7.92 18.33
CA GLU A 110 -14.69 8.50 19.23
C GLU A 110 -15.07 9.91 18.76
N GLU A 111 -16.34 10.28 18.98
CA GLU A 111 -16.89 11.55 18.51
C GLU A 111 -16.14 12.77 19.07
N GLY A 112 -15.74 13.70 18.19
CA GLY A 112 -15.06 14.94 18.56
C GLY A 112 -13.55 14.82 18.80
N ILE A 113 -12.98 13.61 18.99
CA ILE A 113 -11.54 13.43 19.28
C ILE A 113 -10.67 13.76 18.07
N LYS A 114 -11.08 13.34 16.88
CA LYS A 114 -10.36 13.68 15.64
C LYS A 114 -10.34 15.19 15.36
N GLN A 115 -11.46 15.87 15.65
CA GLN A 115 -11.55 17.33 15.53
C GLN A 115 -10.64 18.04 16.53
N LEU A 116 -10.57 17.54 17.77
CA LEU A 116 -9.66 18.06 18.79
C LEU A 116 -8.20 17.91 18.35
N LEU A 117 -7.81 16.73 17.86
CA LEU A 117 -6.47 16.49 17.33
C LEU A 117 -6.14 17.49 16.22
N GLN A 118 -7.02 17.66 15.24
CA GLN A 118 -6.79 18.56 14.12
C GLN A 118 -6.71 20.03 14.53
N LYS A 119 -7.51 20.46 15.50
CA LYS A 119 -7.43 21.80 16.08
C LYS A 119 -6.07 22.02 16.77
N THR A 120 -5.60 21.04 17.53
CA THR A 120 -4.31 21.09 18.22
C THR A 120 -3.15 21.08 17.23
N GLU A 121 -3.18 20.21 16.21
CA GLU A 121 -2.20 20.19 15.14
C GLU A 121 -2.09 21.55 14.46
N ASN A 122 -3.21 22.14 14.04
CA ASN A 122 -3.24 23.44 13.40
C ASN A 122 -2.65 24.55 14.30
N PHE A 123 -2.86 24.48 15.60
CA PHE A 123 -2.29 25.46 16.55
C PHE A 123 -0.77 25.36 16.60
N TYR A 124 -0.19 24.14 16.73
CA TYR A 124 1.26 23.96 16.83
C TYR A 124 1.99 24.09 15.49
N MET A 125 1.27 23.98 14.37
CA MET A 125 1.83 24.22 13.01
C MET A 125 1.86 25.69 12.61
N GLN A 126 1.27 26.60 13.39
CA GLN A 126 1.33 28.04 13.13
C GLN A 126 2.75 28.57 13.30
N ASP A 127 3.03 29.72 12.73
CA ASP A 127 4.32 30.43 12.83
C ASP A 127 5.56 29.57 12.49
N ASN A 128 5.49 28.79 11.41
CA ASN A 128 6.56 27.89 10.99
C ASN A 128 6.99 26.87 12.06
N ASN A 129 6.02 26.26 12.74
CA ASN A 129 6.25 25.22 13.76
C ASN A 129 7.06 25.71 14.98
N ARG A 130 7.03 27.00 15.30
CA ARG A 130 7.83 27.59 16.36
C ARG A 130 7.65 26.91 17.72
N GLU A 131 6.44 26.46 18.04
CA GLU A 131 6.12 25.81 19.31
C GLU A 131 6.13 24.27 19.25
N MET A 132 6.48 23.67 18.10
CA MET A 132 6.50 22.23 17.94
C MET A 132 7.45 21.53 18.91
N HIS A 133 8.54 22.17 19.29
CA HIS A 133 9.50 21.66 20.26
C HIS A 133 8.85 21.29 21.61
N ILE A 134 7.74 21.96 22.00
CA ILE A 134 7.00 21.65 23.24
C ILE A 134 6.34 20.25 23.15
N ILE A 135 5.92 19.86 21.95
CA ILE A 135 5.35 18.53 21.70
C ILE A 135 6.45 17.48 21.63
N ASP A 136 7.53 17.79 20.90
CA ASP A 136 8.54 16.81 20.47
C ASP A 136 9.62 16.56 21.55
N SER A 137 9.86 17.50 22.48
CA SER A 137 10.95 17.43 23.49
C SER A 137 10.90 16.19 24.39
N ASP A 138 9.72 15.65 24.66
CA ASP A 138 9.58 14.46 25.49
C ASP A 138 9.70 13.14 24.70
N LEU A 139 9.63 13.21 23.37
CA LEU A 139 9.74 12.07 22.48
C LEU A 139 11.21 11.69 22.25
N TYR A 140 11.46 10.44 21.91
CA TYR A 140 12.78 9.96 21.45
C TYR A 140 12.93 10.12 19.94
N PHE A 141 11.83 10.01 19.20
CA PHE A 141 11.75 10.25 17.76
C PHE A 141 10.36 10.71 17.38
N VAL A 142 10.26 11.34 16.22
CA VAL A 142 9.02 11.86 15.63
C VAL A 142 8.79 11.20 14.29
N ILE A 143 7.55 10.86 13.99
CA ILE A 143 7.13 10.22 12.74
C ILE A 143 6.34 11.22 11.90
N ASP A 144 6.75 11.38 10.65
CA ASP A 144 6.00 12.08 9.62
C ASP A 144 5.51 11.05 8.58
N GLU A 145 4.24 10.65 8.69
CA GLU A 145 3.64 9.69 7.76
C GLU A 145 3.53 10.23 6.34
N LYS A 146 3.32 11.54 6.16
CA LYS A 146 3.17 12.16 4.84
C LYS A 146 4.47 12.07 4.02
N ASN A 147 5.61 12.28 4.69
CA ASN A 147 6.92 12.24 4.08
C ASN A 147 7.62 10.88 4.24
N ASN A 148 6.97 9.90 4.87
CA ASN A 148 7.58 8.60 5.21
C ASN A 148 8.94 8.78 5.89
N SER A 149 9.06 9.74 6.81
CA SER A 149 10.30 10.04 7.53
C SER A 149 10.14 9.80 9.03
N VAL A 150 11.26 9.46 9.66
CA VAL A 150 11.39 9.34 11.11
C VAL A 150 12.60 10.17 11.50
N GLU A 151 12.42 11.12 12.40
CA GLU A 151 13.46 12.01 12.87
C GLU A 151 13.73 11.78 14.35
N LEU A 152 15.00 11.61 14.72
CA LEU A 152 15.41 11.52 16.11
C LEU A 152 15.39 12.90 16.75
N THR A 153 14.88 12.97 17.99
CA THR A 153 14.99 14.13 18.83
C THR A 153 16.35 14.17 19.54
N GLU A 154 16.68 15.29 20.17
CA GLU A 154 17.89 15.40 21.01
C GLU A 154 17.91 14.29 22.08
N LYS A 155 16.79 14.06 22.76
CA LYS A 155 16.64 13.01 23.76
C LYS A 155 16.87 11.61 23.18
N GLY A 156 16.43 11.37 21.93
CA GLY A 156 16.67 10.11 21.23
C GLY A 156 18.14 9.90 20.91
N LEU A 157 18.82 10.95 20.45
CA LEU A 157 20.25 10.93 20.16
C LEU A 157 21.10 10.73 21.42
N GLU A 158 20.75 11.40 22.53
CA GLU A 158 21.42 11.22 23.82
C GLU A 158 21.30 9.78 24.30
N ASN A 159 20.10 9.20 24.30
CA ASN A 159 19.87 7.83 24.74
C ASN A 159 20.63 6.80 23.87
N LEU A 160 20.69 7.02 22.56
CA LEU A 160 21.50 6.19 21.67
C LEU A 160 22.99 6.32 21.94
N SER A 161 23.46 7.55 22.19
CA SER A 161 24.88 7.84 22.46
C SER A 161 25.36 7.27 23.81
N GLU A 162 24.51 7.28 24.84
CA GLU A 162 24.81 6.67 26.14
C GLU A 162 25.08 5.15 26.05
N SER A 163 24.48 4.49 25.07
CA SER A 163 24.65 3.05 24.83
C SER A 163 25.91 2.70 24.02
N ILE A 164 26.74 3.69 23.67
CA ILE A 164 27.90 3.54 22.79
C ILE A 164 29.10 4.22 23.44
N GLU A 165 30.27 3.54 23.44
CA GLU A 165 31.52 4.12 23.97
C GLU A 165 32.01 5.36 23.20
N ASP A 166 31.69 5.44 21.92
CA ASP A 166 32.04 6.58 21.05
C ASP A 166 30.90 7.60 20.98
N LYS A 167 31.07 8.72 21.67
CA LYS A 167 30.08 9.83 21.66
C LYS A 167 29.85 10.45 20.29
N ASN A 168 30.80 10.29 19.35
CA ASN A 168 30.71 10.84 17.98
C ASN A 168 30.20 9.80 16.96
N PHE A 169 29.72 8.66 17.41
CA PHE A 169 29.32 7.55 16.57
C PHE A 169 28.23 7.93 15.53
N PHE A 170 27.31 8.80 15.92
CA PHE A 170 26.22 9.31 15.07
C PHE A 170 26.39 10.80 14.68
N VAL A 171 27.51 11.41 15.02
CA VAL A 171 27.75 12.82 14.72
C VAL A 171 28.54 12.93 13.42
N LEU A 172 27.93 13.53 12.40
CA LEU A 172 28.61 13.83 11.14
C LEU A 172 29.65 14.95 11.36
N PRO A 173 30.88 14.77 10.89
CA PRO A 173 31.84 15.84 10.89
C PRO A 173 31.40 16.96 9.94
N ASP A 174 31.55 18.21 10.36
CA ASP A 174 31.37 19.33 9.48
C ASP A 174 32.57 19.42 8.50
N ILE A 175 32.35 18.87 7.31
CA ILE A 175 33.38 18.77 6.26
C ILE A 175 34.01 20.15 5.98
N GLY A 176 33.19 21.20 5.91
CA GLY A 176 33.71 22.56 5.61
C GLY A 176 34.67 23.04 6.66
N THR A 177 34.29 22.98 7.92
CA THR A 177 35.11 23.38 9.06
C THR A 177 36.36 22.52 9.22
N GLU A 178 36.25 21.21 9.06
CA GLU A 178 37.37 20.27 9.20
C GLU A 178 38.38 20.40 8.03
N ILE A 179 37.94 20.60 6.79
CA ILE A 179 38.81 20.88 5.65
C ILE A 179 39.58 22.20 5.89
N ALA A 180 38.89 23.26 6.31
CA ALA A 180 39.56 24.54 6.62
C ALA A 180 40.62 24.37 7.73
N LYS A 181 40.37 23.55 8.76
CA LYS A 181 41.36 23.23 9.79
C LYS A 181 42.57 22.48 9.22
N ILE A 182 42.36 21.52 8.29
CA ILE A 182 43.44 20.76 7.65
C ILE A 182 44.31 21.72 6.78
N GLU A 183 43.68 22.57 5.97
CA GLU A 183 44.37 23.52 5.10
C GLU A 183 45.19 24.56 5.88
N ASN A 184 44.71 25.00 7.03
CA ASN A 184 45.41 25.93 7.91
C ASN A 184 46.63 25.29 8.63
N GLN A 185 46.84 23.97 8.58
CA GLN A 185 47.95 23.27 9.20
C GLN A 185 49.26 23.33 8.36
N ASN A 186 49.23 23.91 7.15
CA ASN A 186 50.39 24.01 6.23
C ASN A 186 51.16 22.70 6.07
N LEU A 187 50.44 21.58 5.88
CA LEU A 187 51.00 20.25 5.71
C LEU A 187 51.61 20.06 4.32
N LYS A 188 52.39 18.98 4.17
CA LYS A 188 52.83 18.56 2.85
C LYS A 188 51.62 18.11 2.04
N PRO A 189 51.60 18.31 0.70
CA PRO A 189 50.45 17.97 -0.15
C PRO A 189 49.98 16.51 -0.01
N GLU A 190 50.89 15.57 0.23
CA GLU A 190 50.58 14.15 0.43
C GLU A 190 49.88 13.91 1.78
N ASP A 191 50.35 14.52 2.85
CA ASP A 191 49.75 14.39 4.20
C ASP A 191 48.38 15.09 4.27
N GLU A 192 48.24 16.20 3.57
CA GLU A 192 46.96 16.92 3.44
C GLU A 192 45.93 16.07 2.70
N ALA A 193 46.30 15.44 1.58
CA ALA A 193 45.44 14.56 0.80
C ALA A 193 45.02 13.31 1.62
N GLU A 194 45.96 12.74 2.41
CA GLU A 194 45.66 11.60 3.27
C GLU A 194 44.65 11.97 4.37
N LYS A 195 44.81 13.13 5.02
CA LYS A 195 43.89 13.61 6.05
C LYS A 195 42.49 13.91 5.49
N LYS A 196 42.42 14.54 4.31
CA LYS A 196 41.14 14.78 3.62
C LYS A 196 40.48 13.47 3.25
N ASN A 197 41.20 12.48 2.74
CA ASN A 197 40.66 11.16 2.43
C ASN A 197 40.11 10.44 3.67
N LYS A 198 40.81 10.49 4.80
CA LYS A 198 40.32 9.91 6.08
C LYS A 198 39.05 10.60 6.56
N LEU A 199 38.97 11.94 6.43
CA LEU A 199 37.78 12.70 6.78
C LEU A 199 36.57 12.29 5.91
N PHE A 200 36.78 12.18 4.59
CA PHE A 200 35.72 11.73 3.69
C PHE A 200 35.26 10.27 3.95
N GLN A 201 36.22 9.38 4.29
CA GLN A 201 35.87 8.02 4.68
C GLN A 201 35.06 7.99 5.97
N ASP A 202 35.47 8.73 7.02
CA ASP A 202 34.72 8.82 8.28
C ASP A 202 33.31 9.40 8.05
N PHE A 203 33.21 10.43 7.23
CA PHE A 203 31.92 11.00 6.86
C PHE A 203 31.03 9.99 6.13
N SER A 204 31.59 9.25 5.16
CA SER A 204 30.84 8.24 4.40
C SER A 204 30.31 7.14 5.33
N VAL A 205 31.16 6.59 6.19
CA VAL A 205 30.77 5.53 7.13
C VAL A 205 29.69 6.01 8.11
N LYS A 206 29.83 7.21 8.66
CA LYS A 206 28.84 7.79 9.58
C LYS A 206 27.52 8.12 8.89
N SER A 207 27.58 8.64 7.66
CA SER A 207 26.40 8.94 6.85
C SER A 207 25.61 7.67 6.54
N GLU A 208 26.30 6.59 6.14
CA GLU A 208 25.70 5.29 5.89
C GLU A 208 25.07 4.68 7.15
N ARG A 209 25.73 4.83 8.28
CA ARG A 209 25.23 4.37 9.59
C ARG A 209 23.93 5.09 9.99
N ILE A 210 23.88 6.41 9.82
CA ILE A 210 22.69 7.22 10.08
C ILE A 210 21.57 6.80 9.12
N HIS A 211 21.91 6.59 7.86
CA HIS A 211 20.94 6.09 6.88
C HIS A 211 20.37 4.74 7.27
N THR A 212 21.23 3.77 7.61
CA THR A 212 20.85 2.43 8.08
C THR A 212 19.93 2.50 9.30
N MET A 213 20.25 3.36 10.26
CA MET A 213 19.44 3.60 11.45
C MET A 213 18.05 4.16 11.09
N ASN A 214 17.99 5.14 10.19
CA ASN A 214 16.72 5.72 9.73
C ASN A 214 15.85 4.68 9.03
N GLN A 215 16.44 3.80 8.23
CA GLN A 215 15.69 2.71 7.59
C GLN A 215 15.16 1.70 8.62
N LEU A 216 15.94 1.38 9.67
CA LEU A 216 15.47 0.55 10.77
C LEU A 216 14.30 1.21 11.52
N PHE A 217 14.37 2.51 11.82
CA PHE A 217 13.25 3.22 12.43
C PHE A 217 12.00 3.16 11.54
N LYS A 218 12.12 3.42 10.25
CA LYS A 218 11.01 3.24 9.31
C LYS A 218 10.43 1.83 9.36
N ALA A 219 11.27 0.81 9.32
CA ALA A 219 10.85 -0.58 9.38
C ALA A 219 10.06 -0.92 10.66
N TYR A 220 10.45 -0.37 11.82
CA TYR A 220 9.76 -0.62 13.09
C TYR A 220 8.50 0.22 13.29
N THR A 221 8.41 1.40 12.68
CA THR A 221 7.35 2.38 12.97
C THR A 221 6.28 2.47 11.88
N LEU A 222 6.65 2.33 10.62
CA LEU A 222 5.78 2.55 9.46
C LEU A 222 5.36 1.26 8.75
N PHE A 223 6.09 0.16 8.92
CA PHE A 223 5.83 -1.09 8.21
C PHE A 223 5.42 -2.20 9.18
N GLU A 224 4.18 -2.67 9.08
CA GLU A 224 3.64 -3.76 9.89
C GLU A 224 3.61 -5.07 9.10
N LYS A 225 3.95 -6.17 9.76
CA LYS A 225 3.82 -7.51 9.21
C LYS A 225 2.34 -7.84 8.96
N ASP A 226 2.08 -8.58 7.90
CA ASP A 226 0.75 -9.00 7.43
C ASP A 226 -0.14 -7.84 6.90
N THR A 227 0.43 -6.64 6.79
CA THR A 227 -0.19 -5.46 6.18
C THR A 227 0.63 -5.02 4.98
N GLU A 228 1.79 -4.41 5.19
CA GLU A 228 2.67 -3.93 4.13
C GLU A 228 3.60 -5.02 3.58
N TYR A 229 3.87 -6.07 4.36
CA TYR A 229 4.70 -7.20 3.93
C TYR A 229 4.33 -8.49 4.67
N VAL A 230 4.72 -9.63 4.10
CA VAL A 230 4.62 -10.95 4.73
C VAL A 230 5.98 -11.63 4.78
N VAL A 231 6.15 -12.55 5.72
CA VAL A 231 7.36 -13.39 5.80
C VAL A 231 7.00 -14.81 5.41
N MET A 232 7.56 -15.26 4.28
CA MET A 232 7.36 -16.63 3.76
C MET A 232 8.68 -17.21 3.31
N ASN A 233 8.93 -18.49 3.60
CA ASN A 233 10.14 -19.19 3.19
C ASN A 233 11.45 -18.46 3.61
N ASN A 234 11.45 -17.86 4.79
CA ASN A 234 12.56 -17.06 5.31
C ASN A 234 12.93 -15.84 4.44
N LYS A 235 11.94 -15.26 3.74
CA LYS A 235 12.05 -14.04 2.93
C LYS A 235 10.93 -13.08 3.26
N VAL A 236 11.24 -11.79 3.16
CA VAL A 236 10.26 -10.71 3.20
C VAL A 236 9.69 -10.52 1.80
N LEU A 237 8.37 -10.51 1.68
CA LEU A 237 7.64 -10.27 0.42
C LEU A 237 6.71 -9.09 0.62
N ILE A 238 6.74 -8.15 -0.32
CA ILE A 238 5.89 -6.95 -0.30
C ILE A 238 4.45 -7.35 -0.58
N VAL A 239 3.53 -6.74 0.13
CA VAL A 239 2.08 -6.82 -0.13
C VAL A 239 1.62 -5.49 -0.70
N ASP A 240 0.92 -5.54 -1.82
CA ASP A 240 0.26 -4.38 -2.41
C ASP A 240 -0.92 -3.95 -1.53
N GLU A 241 -0.91 -2.74 -1.02
CA GLU A 241 -1.92 -2.22 -0.09
C GLU A 241 -3.32 -2.17 -0.73
N GLN A 242 -3.40 -1.92 -2.04
CA GLN A 242 -4.68 -1.79 -2.74
C GLN A 242 -5.29 -3.15 -3.10
N THR A 243 -4.46 -4.07 -3.57
CA THR A 243 -4.93 -5.38 -4.04
C THR A 243 -4.74 -6.48 -3.02
N GLY A 244 -3.89 -6.28 -1.99
CA GLY A 244 -3.47 -7.31 -1.04
C GLY A 244 -2.61 -8.41 -1.67
N ARG A 245 -2.13 -8.22 -2.92
CA ARG A 245 -1.32 -9.21 -3.64
C ARG A 245 0.13 -9.18 -3.20
N ILE A 246 0.72 -10.36 -3.11
CA ILE A 246 2.16 -10.49 -2.92
C ILE A 246 2.86 -10.08 -4.22
N MET A 247 3.75 -9.11 -4.12
CA MET A 247 4.58 -8.65 -5.22
C MET A 247 5.88 -9.44 -5.25
N ASP A 248 5.86 -10.61 -5.90
CA ASP A 248 7.05 -11.45 -6.00
C ASP A 248 8.17 -10.77 -6.79
N GLY A 249 9.40 -10.89 -6.31
CA GLY A 249 10.59 -10.29 -6.92
C GLY A 249 10.74 -8.78 -6.71
N ARG A 250 9.82 -8.08 -6.06
CA ARG A 250 9.96 -6.66 -5.71
C ARG A 250 10.60 -6.51 -4.33
N ARG A 251 11.39 -5.45 -4.18
CA ARG A 251 12.04 -5.06 -2.92
C ARG A 251 11.85 -3.57 -2.69
N TYR A 252 11.75 -3.15 -1.43
CA TYR A 252 11.80 -1.73 -1.07
C TYR A 252 13.20 -1.18 -1.36
N SER A 253 13.27 0.06 -1.80
CA SER A 253 14.50 0.77 -2.12
C SER A 253 15.26 1.24 -0.87
N ASP A 254 16.45 1.76 -1.09
CA ASP A 254 17.23 2.54 -0.12
C ASP A 254 17.54 1.82 1.20
N GLY A 255 17.72 0.50 1.18
CA GLY A 255 18.05 -0.27 2.38
C GLY A 255 16.85 -0.61 3.27
N LEU A 256 15.65 -0.11 2.96
CA LEU A 256 14.45 -0.39 3.75
C LEU A 256 14.09 -1.88 3.76
N HIS A 257 14.26 -2.57 2.63
CA HIS A 257 13.99 -4.02 2.57
C HIS A 257 14.90 -4.80 3.50
N GLN A 258 16.21 -4.47 3.49
CA GLN A 258 17.19 -5.07 4.41
C GLN A 258 16.87 -4.73 5.88
N ALA A 259 16.41 -3.52 6.16
CA ALA A 259 15.98 -3.13 7.50
C ALA A 259 14.79 -3.98 7.99
N ILE A 260 13.83 -4.29 7.11
CA ILE A 260 12.70 -5.19 7.42
C ILE A 260 13.18 -6.63 7.56
N GLU A 261 14.09 -7.11 6.70
CA GLU A 261 14.72 -8.43 6.83
C GLU A 261 15.44 -8.56 8.20
N ALA A 262 16.20 -7.54 8.59
CA ALA A 262 16.83 -7.47 9.90
C ALA A 262 15.81 -7.49 11.05
N LYS A 263 14.74 -6.68 10.95
CA LYS A 263 13.64 -6.63 11.92
C LYS A 263 13.01 -8.01 12.14
N GLU A 264 12.73 -8.74 11.07
CA GLU A 264 12.08 -10.04 11.10
C GLU A 264 13.04 -11.22 11.36
N ASN A 265 14.33 -10.97 11.56
CA ASN A 265 15.36 -11.98 11.75
C ASN A 265 15.45 -13.01 10.61
N VAL A 266 15.19 -12.59 9.39
CA VAL A 266 15.44 -13.38 8.19
C VAL A 266 16.81 -13.03 7.59
N LYS A 267 17.27 -13.84 6.64
CA LYS A 267 18.55 -13.57 5.98
C LYS A 267 18.47 -12.22 5.24
N ILE A 268 19.41 -11.33 5.58
CA ILE A 268 19.56 -10.05 4.86
C ILE A 268 20.21 -10.33 3.51
N GLU A 269 19.51 -10.02 2.44
CA GLU A 269 20.03 -10.16 1.08
C GLU A 269 20.77 -8.87 0.67
N SER A 270 21.73 -9.00 -0.26
CA SER A 270 22.52 -7.86 -0.78
C SER A 270 21.61 -6.76 -1.33
N ALA A 271 22.04 -5.52 -1.21
CA ALA A 271 21.36 -4.39 -1.85
C ALA A 271 21.24 -4.62 -3.36
N THR A 272 20.14 -4.21 -3.94
CA THR A 272 19.92 -4.27 -5.37
C THR A 272 20.01 -2.89 -5.98
N GLN A 273 20.79 -2.76 -7.06
CA GLN A 273 20.86 -1.54 -7.85
C GLN A 273 19.90 -1.64 -9.03
N THR A 274 19.10 -0.60 -9.23
CA THR A 274 18.26 -0.49 -10.42
C THR A 274 19.10 -0.03 -11.61
N PHE A 275 19.21 -0.87 -12.63
CA PHE A 275 19.93 -0.56 -13.86
C PHE A 275 19.06 0.19 -14.86
N ALA A 276 17.78 -0.19 -14.96
CA ALA A 276 16.84 0.42 -15.87
C ALA A 276 15.42 0.35 -15.32
N THR A 277 14.64 1.38 -15.63
CA THR A 277 13.21 1.42 -15.30
C THR A 277 12.45 2.11 -16.44
N ILE A 278 11.24 1.61 -16.70
CA ILE A 278 10.30 2.25 -17.62
C ILE A 278 8.88 1.94 -17.12
N THR A 279 7.98 2.91 -17.18
CA THR A 279 6.55 2.64 -16.89
C THR A 279 5.89 1.89 -18.04
N LEU A 280 4.83 1.12 -17.77
CA LEU A 280 4.04 0.47 -18.82
C LEU A 280 3.54 1.49 -19.83
N GLN A 281 3.06 2.65 -19.38
CA GLN A 281 2.65 3.76 -20.22
C GLN A 281 3.73 4.17 -21.23
N ASN A 282 4.94 4.42 -20.76
CA ASN A 282 6.03 4.83 -21.62
C ASN A 282 6.52 3.70 -22.54
N TYR A 283 6.50 2.46 -22.05
CA TYR A 283 6.85 1.31 -22.85
C TYR A 283 5.91 1.13 -24.05
N PHE A 284 4.59 1.15 -23.84
CA PHE A 284 3.64 0.98 -24.93
C PHE A 284 3.59 2.17 -25.90
N ARG A 285 3.94 3.38 -25.44
CA ARG A 285 4.10 4.55 -26.33
C ARG A 285 5.29 4.45 -27.29
N MET A 286 6.19 3.49 -27.11
CA MET A 286 7.28 3.24 -28.05
C MET A 286 6.83 2.51 -29.32
N TYR A 287 5.65 1.91 -29.35
CA TYR A 287 5.13 1.22 -30.52
C TYR A 287 4.60 2.19 -31.58
N ASN A 288 4.91 1.94 -32.85
CA ASN A 288 4.43 2.72 -33.98
C ASN A 288 2.91 2.60 -34.15
N LYS A 289 2.36 1.40 -33.90
CA LYS A 289 0.93 1.11 -33.86
C LYS A 289 0.58 0.45 -32.57
N LEU A 290 -0.41 0.99 -31.89
CA LEU A 290 -0.95 0.45 -30.66
C LEU A 290 -2.45 0.26 -30.82
N SER A 291 -2.97 -0.86 -30.38
CA SER A 291 -4.41 -1.11 -30.28
C SER A 291 -4.68 -1.96 -29.04
N GLY A 292 -5.94 -2.02 -28.64
CA GLY A 292 -6.32 -2.83 -27.49
C GLY A 292 -7.79 -3.17 -27.52
N MET A 293 -8.20 -4.04 -26.60
CA MET A 293 -9.58 -4.43 -26.42
C MET A 293 -9.92 -4.55 -24.95
N THR A 294 -11.12 -4.20 -24.58
CA THR A 294 -11.69 -4.37 -23.25
C THR A 294 -13.21 -4.20 -23.29
N GLY A 295 -13.92 -4.70 -22.30
CA GLY A 295 -15.37 -4.45 -22.15
C GLY A 295 -15.72 -3.08 -21.56
N THR A 296 -14.75 -2.26 -21.15
CA THR A 296 -15.01 -1.06 -20.32
C THR A 296 -14.21 0.19 -20.72
N ALA A 297 -13.75 0.31 -21.98
CA ALA A 297 -12.92 1.44 -22.42
C ALA A 297 -13.65 2.79 -22.50
N ILE A 298 -14.96 2.79 -22.77
CA ILE A 298 -15.70 4.00 -23.13
C ILE A 298 -15.68 5.07 -22.04
N THR A 299 -15.61 4.70 -20.77
CA THR A 299 -15.55 5.64 -19.65
C THR A 299 -14.23 6.40 -19.58
N GLU A 300 -13.16 5.82 -20.12
CA GLU A 300 -11.79 6.34 -20.09
C GLU A 300 -11.33 6.79 -21.49
N SER A 301 -12.28 7.01 -22.42
CA SER A 301 -11.96 7.39 -23.82
C SER A 301 -11.12 8.66 -23.92
N GLY A 302 -11.36 9.65 -23.04
CA GLY A 302 -10.55 10.87 -22.95
C GLY A 302 -9.10 10.58 -22.61
N GLU A 303 -8.83 9.73 -21.62
CA GLU A 303 -7.48 9.37 -21.18
C GLU A 303 -6.76 8.55 -22.26
N PHE A 304 -7.43 7.60 -22.92
CA PHE A 304 -6.86 6.87 -24.05
C PHE A 304 -6.45 7.82 -25.18
N TRP A 305 -7.25 8.83 -25.48
CA TRP A 305 -6.92 9.83 -26.50
C TRP A 305 -5.78 10.75 -26.06
N GLU A 306 -5.83 11.31 -24.85
CA GLU A 306 -4.83 12.25 -24.39
C GLU A 306 -3.43 11.65 -24.34
N ILE A 307 -3.32 10.44 -23.78
CA ILE A 307 -2.03 9.81 -23.50
C ILE A 307 -1.50 9.01 -24.69
N TYR A 308 -2.38 8.19 -25.30
CA TYR A 308 -1.96 7.20 -26.31
C TYR A 308 -2.38 7.53 -27.73
N LYS A 309 -3.23 8.57 -27.90
CA LYS A 309 -3.86 8.93 -29.18
C LYS A 309 -4.70 7.80 -29.79
N LEU A 310 -5.37 7.04 -28.92
CA LEU A 310 -6.23 5.93 -29.28
C LEU A 310 -7.70 6.37 -29.21
N ASP A 311 -8.43 6.19 -30.31
CA ASP A 311 -9.89 6.31 -30.33
C ASP A 311 -10.53 5.06 -29.73
N VAL A 312 -11.63 5.25 -29.00
CA VAL A 312 -12.44 4.15 -28.47
C VAL A 312 -13.68 3.96 -29.34
N ILE A 313 -13.76 2.78 -29.93
CA ILE A 313 -14.90 2.38 -30.77
C ILE A 313 -15.72 1.32 -30.04
N GLU A 314 -16.99 1.60 -29.81
CA GLU A 314 -17.92 0.66 -29.17
C GLU A 314 -18.47 -0.32 -30.20
N ILE A 315 -18.13 -1.60 -30.00
CA ILE A 315 -18.66 -2.69 -30.83
C ILE A 315 -19.91 -3.25 -30.15
N PRO A 316 -21.08 -3.27 -30.85
CA PRO A 316 -22.30 -3.78 -30.25
C PRO A 316 -22.18 -5.27 -29.88
N THR A 317 -22.88 -5.66 -28.83
CA THR A 317 -22.88 -7.05 -28.35
C THR A 317 -23.51 -7.99 -29.38
N ASN A 318 -22.96 -9.21 -29.52
CA ASN A 318 -23.51 -10.23 -30.44
C ASN A 318 -24.94 -10.64 -30.11
N ARG A 319 -25.33 -10.62 -28.83
CA ARG A 319 -26.68 -10.89 -28.35
C ARG A 319 -27.14 -9.73 -27.47
N PRO A 320 -28.46 -9.43 -27.46
CA PRO A 320 -29.01 -8.42 -26.55
C PRO A 320 -28.66 -8.74 -25.09
N ILE A 321 -28.40 -7.71 -24.31
CA ILE A 321 -28.11 -7.84 -22.87
C ILE A 321 -29.44 -8.16 -22.17
N ALA A 322 -29.53 -9.37 -21.57
CA ALA A 322 -30.71 -9.82 -20.81
C ALA A 322 -30.57 -9.50 -19.29
N ARG A 323 -29.43 -9.02 -18.84
CA ARG A 323 -29.21 -8.61 -17.45
C ARG A 323 -30.06 -7.40 -17.11
N LYS A 324 -30.67 -7.42 -15.91
CA LYS A 324 -31.36 -6.27 -15.33
C LYS A 324 -30.41 -5.52 -14.39
N ASP A 325 -30.16 -4.26 -14.71
CA ASP A 325 -29.37 -3.37 -13.84
C ASP A 325 -30.36 -2.55 -13.00
N GLU A 326 -30.48 -2.91 -11.71
CA GLU A 326 -31.39 -2.28 -10.76
C GLU A 326 -30.79 -0.98 -10.20
N ASN A 327 -31.65 -0.10 -9.69
CA ASN A 327 -31.22 1.14 -9.06
C ASN A 327 -30.48 0.86 -7.75
N ASP A 328 -29.59 1.79 -7.39
CA ASP A 328 -28.85 1.72 -6.12
C ASP A 328 -29.81 1.85 -4.93
N LEU A 329 -29.52 1.08 -3.87
CA LEU A 329 -30.22 1.20 -2.59
C LEU A 329 -29.31 1.98 -1.62
N ILE A 330 -29.85 3.09 -1.09
CA ILE A 330 -29.10 4.02 -0.23
C ILE A 330 -29.54 3.86 1.22
N TYR A 331 -28.58 3.64 2.09
CA TYR A 331 -28.78 3.46 3.54
C TYR A 331 -28.10 4.59 4.32
N LYS A 332 -28.60 4.86 5.54
CA LYS A 332 -27.98 5.86 6.40
C LYS A 332 -26.64 5.39 6.95
N THR A 333 -26.55 4.13 7.34
CA THR A 333 -25.38 3.58 8.02
C THR A 333 -24.83 2.33 7.30
N LYS A 334 -23.53 2.09 7.44
CA LYS A 334 -22.89 0.85 6.96
C LYS A 334 -23.52 -0.40 7.56
N ARG A 335 -23.97 -0.33 8.83
CA ARG A 335 -24.61 -1.46 9.50
C ARG A 335 -25.93 -1.84 8.87
N GLU A 336 -26.77 -0.86 8.55
CA GLU A 336 -28.05 -1.09 7.86
C GLU A 336 -27.81 -1.68 6.49
N LYS A 337 -26.88 -1.11 5.72
CA LYS A 337 -26.46 -1.58 4.42
C LYS A 337 -26.03 -3.04 4.43
N TYR A 338 -25.07 -3.41 5.30
CA TYR A 338 -24.60 -4.79 5.36
C TYR A 338 -25.67 -5.78 5.79
N ASN A 339 -26.56 -5.40 6.69
CA ASN A 339 -27.70 -6.25 7.06
C ASN A 339 -28.66 -6.48 5.87
N ALA A 340 -28.93 -5.45 5.09
CA ALA A 340 -29.75 -5.57 3.88
C ALA A 340 -29.07 -6.45 2.83
N VAL A 341 -27.77 -6.26 2.58
CA VAL A 341 -26.97 -7.10 1.68
C VAL A 341 -27.05 -8.57 2.08
N ILE A 342 -26.86 -8.91 3.36
CA ILE A 342 -26.88 -10.29 3.83
C ILE A 342 -28.29 -10.90 3.70
N ASN A 343 -29.36 -10.12 3.91
CA ASN A 343 -30.74 -10.59 3.71
C ASN A 343 -30.97 -10.93 2.25
N GLU A 344 -30.61 -10.05 1.33
CA GLU A 344 -30.75 -10.25 -0.12
C GLU A 344 -29.93 -11.47 -0.60
N VAL A 345 -28.68 -11.58 -0.19
CA VAL A 345 -27.82 -12.74 -0.48
C VAL A 345 -28.48 -14.04 -0.01
N SER A 346 -29.07 -14.05 1.18
CA SER A 346 -29.74 -15.21 1.73
C SER A 346 -30.98 -15.62 0.90
N GLU A 347 -31.74 -14.63 0.46
CA GLU A 347 -32.95 -14.86 -0.35
C GLU A 347 -32.60 -15.41 -1.74
N LEU A 348 -31.68 -14.75 -2.43
CA LEU A 348 -31.23 -15.18 -3.76
C LEU A 348 -30.60 -16.56 -3.75
N SER A 349 -29.75 -16.86 -2.76
CA SER A 349 -29.12 -18.17 -2.61
C SER A 349 -30.16 -19.29 -2.36
N LYS A 350 -31.18 -19.04 -1.52
CA LYS A 350 -32.27 -19.98 -1.26
C LYS A 350 -33.12 -20.25 -2.52
N ASN A 351 -33.28 -19.24 -3.36
CA ASN A 351 -33.98 -19.34 -4.64
C ASN A 351 -33.12 -20.01 -5.73
N GLY A 352 -31.96 -20.56 -5.38
CA GLY A 352 -31.07 -21.27 -6.30
C GLY A 352 -30.27 -20.38 -7.23
N ARG A 353 -30.28 -19.04 -7.06
CA ARG A 353 -29.44 -18.13 -7.82
C ARG A 353 -28.03 -18.05 -7.23
N PRO A 354 -26.99 -18.17 -8.02
CA PRO A 354 -25.65 -17.83 -7.56
C PRO A 354 -25.51 -16.32 -7.36
N VAL A 355 -24.75 -15.93 -6.34
CA VAL A 355 -24.52 -14.52 -6.00
C VAL A 355 -23.02 -14.21 -6.01
N LEU A 356 -22.64 -13.20 -6.76
CA LEU A 356 -21.31 -12.60 -6.69
C LEU A 356 -21.41 -11.28 -5.91
N LEU A 357 -20.81 -11.27 -4.73
CA LEU A 357 -20.79 -10.13 -3.83
C LEU A 357 -19.47 -9.37 -4.02
N GLY A 358 -19.55 -8.23 -4.67
CA GLY A 358 -18.40 -7.34 -4.94
C GLY A 358 -18.07 -6.46 -3.76
N THR A 359 -16.80 -6.40 -3.37
CA THR A 359 -16.28 -5.57 -2.28
C THR A 359 -15.11 -4.72 -2.75
N THR A 360 -14.92 -3.54 -2.15
CA THR A 360 -13.83 -2.62 -2.49
C THR A 360 -12.52 -2.99 -1.80
N SER A 361 -12.56 -3.67 -0.66
CA SER A 361 -11.37 -4.03 0.11
C SER A 361 -11.42 -5.46 0.66
N VAL A 362 -10.24 -5.97 1.03
CA VAL A 362 -10.09 -7.27 1.69
C VAL A 362 -10.78 -7.27 3.06
N GLU A 363 -10.71 -6.16 3.80
CA GLU A 363 -11.32 -6.01 5.13
C GLU A 363 -12.84 -6.17 5.06
N ILE A 364 -13.48 -5.52 4.10
CA ILE A 364 -14.93 -5.64 3.87
C ILE A 364 -15.28 -7.07 3.49
N SER A 365 -14.47 -7.74 2.66
CA SER A 365 -14.69 -9.14 2.29
C SER A 365 -14.65 -10.08 3.49
N GLU A 366 -13.71 -9.86 4.42
CA GLU A 366 -13.59 -10.63 5.66
C GLU A 366 -14.74 -10.34 6.63
N LEU A 367 -15.18 -9.08 6.74
CA LEU A 367 -16.32 -8.69 7.56
C LEU A 367 -17.60 -9.39 7.07
N LEU A 368 -17.89 -9.31 5.78
CA LEU A 368 -19.07 -9.94 5.18
C LEU A 368 -19.00 -11.46 5.28
N SER A 369 -17.82 -12.06 5.13
CA SER A 369 -17.61 -13.49 5.36
C SER A 369 -17.97 -13.89 6.80
N LYS A 370 -17.56 -13.12 7.81
CA LYS A 370 -17.94 -13.35 9.21
C LYS A 370 -19.45 -13.24 9.40
N MET A 371 -20.11 -12.24 8.79
CA MET A 371 -21.56 -12.06 8.88
C MET A 371 -22.34 -13.21 8.23
N LEU A 372 -21.89 -13.69 7.06
CA LEU A 372 -22.49 -14.85 6.38
C LEU A 372 -22.31 -16.15 7.19
N ASN A 373 -21.15 -16.34 7.83
CA ASN A 373 -20.88 -17.47 8.72
C ASN A 373 -21.83 -17.49 9.93
N ILE A 374 -22.07 -16.32 10.57
CA ILE A 374 -23.02 -16.19 11.68
C ILE A 374 -24.42 -16.65 11.25
N ARG A 375 -24.83 -16.36 10.01
CA ARG A 375 -26.12 -16.78 9.45
C ARG A 375 -26.08 -18.18 8.81
N LYS A 376 -24.97 -18.90 8.90
CA LYS A 376 -24.75 -20.25 8.35
C LYS A 376 -24.97 -20.33 6.84
N ILE A 377 -24.66 -19.26 6.11
CA ILE A 377 -24.70 -19.22 4.65
C ILE A 377 -23.34 -19.68 4.12
N LYS A 378 -23.37 -20.79 3.37
CA LYS A 378 -22.15 -21.32 2.73
C LYS A 378 -21.68 -20.35 1.64
N HIS A 379 -20.41 -19.98 1.67
CA HIS A 379 -19.84 -19.05 0.70
C HIS A 379 -18.36 -19.31 0.47
N ASN A 380 -17.86 -18.83 -0.66
CA ASN A 380 -16.45 -18.80 -1.01
C ASN A 380 -15.96 -17.35 -0.95
N VAL A 381 -14.67 -17.15 -0.61
CA VAL A 381 -14.03 -15.84 -0.61
C VAL A 381 -12.91 -15.84 -1.64
N LEU A 382 -13.00 -14.92 -2.59
CA LEU A 382 -12.03 -14.70 -3.64
C LEU A 382 -11.35 -13.36 -3.40
N ASN A 383 -10.23 -13.40 -2.72
CA ASN A 383 -9.40 -12.23 -2.46
C ASN A 383 -7.93 -12.52 -2.79
N ALA A 384 -7.12 -11.48 -2.78
CA ALA A 384 -5.72 -11.56 -3.13
C ALA A 384 -4.87 -12.56 -2.30
N LYS A 385 -5.34 -12.98 -1.13
CA LYS A 385 -4.64 -13.96 -0.27
C LYS A 385 -4.75 -15.41 -0.77
N LEU A 386 -5.66 -15.72 -1.71
CA LEU A 386 -6.03 -17.09 -2.10
C LEU A 386 -5.77 -17.43 -3.58
N HIS A 387 -4.78 -16.83 -4.21
CA HIS A 387 -4.47 -16.99 -5.65
C HIS A 387 -4.45 -18.41 -6.19
N LYS A 388 -3.91 -19.37 -5.41
CA LYS A 388 -3.77 -20.77 -5.87
C LYS A 388 -5.09 -21.50 -6.08
N LYS A 389 -6.20 -20.97 -5.52
CA LYS A 389 -7.55 -21.56 -5.62
C LYS A 389 -8.51 -20.71 -6.45
N GLU A 390 -8.04 -19.65 -7.05
CA GLU A 390 -8.87 -18.67 -7.76
C GLU A 390 -9.70 -19.33 -8.87
N ALA A 391 -9.07 -20.13 -9.72
CA ALA A 391 -9.73 -20.79 -10.82
C ALA A 391 -10.83 -21.76 -10.35
N ASP A 392 -10.59 -22.50 -9.27
CA ASP A 392 -11.58 -23.45 -8.71
C ASP A 392 -12.77 -22.69 -8.13
N ILE A 393 -12.52 -21.61 -7.39
CA ILE A 393 -13.58 -20.77 -6.79
C ILE A 393 -14.43 -20.13 -7.88
N VAL A 394 -13.81 -19.61 -8.96
CA VAL A 394 -14.55 -19.03 -10.08
C VAL A 394 -15.37 -20.09 -10.83
N ALA A 395 -14.84 -21.30 -10.99
CA ALA A 395 -15.59 -22.41 -11.59
C ALA A 395 -16.84 -22.78 -10.78
N GLU A 396 -16.77 -22.67 -9.44
CA GLU A 396 -17.91 -22.93 -8.56
C GLU A 396 -18.90 -21.76 -8.49
N ALA A 397 -18.47 -20.52 -8.75
CA ALA A 397 -19.27 -19.32 -8.56
C ALA A 397 -20.56 -19.28 -9.40
N GLY A 398 -20.64 -20.05 -10.49
CA GLY A 398 -21.83 -20.18 -11.34
C GLY A 398 -22.80 -21.30 -10.92
N GLN A 399 -22.52 -22.05 -9.85
CA GLN A 399 -23.37 -23.15 -9.40
C GLN A 399 -24.56 -22.62 -8.58
N SER A 400 -25.67 -23.42 -8.62
CA SER A 400 -26.92 -23.03 -7.96
C SER A 400 -26.77 -22.76 -6.47
N GLY A 401 -27.16 -21.56 -6.04
CA GLY A 401 -27.17 -21.13 -4.64
C GLY A 401 -25.81 -20.84 -4.03
N ILE A 402 -24.72 -20.90 -4.79
CA ILE A 402 -23.38 -20.56 -4.30
C ILE A 402 -23.24 -19.04 -4.16
N VAL A 403 -22.67 -18.63 -3.05
CA VAL A 403 -22.31 -17.23 -2.78
C VAL A 403 -20.80 -17.11 -2.87
N THR A 404 -20.33 -16.14 -3.66
CA THR A 404 -18.90 -15.83 -3.79
C THR A 404 -18.67 -14.37 -3.46
N ILE A 405 -17.84 -14.10 -2.46
CA ILE A 405 -17.36 -12.74 -2.14
C ILE A 405 -16.10 -12.52 -2.97
N ALA A 406 -16.05 -11.45 -3.75
CA ALA A 406 -14.89 -11.12 -4.56
C ALA A 406 -14.48 -9.67 -4.37
N THR A 407 -13.17 -9.41 -4.19
CA THR A 407 -12.62 -8.07 -4.35
C THR A 407 -12.49 -7.72 -5.84
N ASN A 408 -12.45 -6.43 -6.16
CA ASN A 408 -12.60 -5.90 -7.51
C ASN A 408 -11.83 -6.60 -8.62
N MET A 409 -10.58 -6.91 -8.38
CA MET A 409 -9.68 -7.46 -9.41
C MET A 409 -9.62 -8.98 -9.42
N ALA A 410 -10.22 -9.65 -8.43
CA ALA A 410 -10.17 -11.09 -8.31
C ALA A 410 -11.03 -11.77 -9.40
N GLY A 411 -10.49 -12.78 -10.06
CA GLY A 411 -11.15 -13.53 -11.13
C GLY A 411 -11.31 -12.78 -12.45
N ARG A 412 -10.60 -11.67 -12.68
CA ARG A 412 -10.60 -10.95 -13.97
C ARG A 412 -10.08 -11.86 -15.09
N GLY A 413 -10.69 -11.77 -16.28
CA GLY A 413 -10.34 -12.61 -17.43
C GLY A 413 -10.95 -14.03 -17.38
N THR A 414 -11.58 -14.45 -16.27
CA THR A 414 -12.18 -15.78 -16.14
C THR A 414 -13.72 -15.68 -16.26
N ASP A 415 -14.29 -16.57 -17.06
CA ASP A 415 -15.74 -16.62 -17.30
C ASP A 415 -16.46 -17.50 -16.26
N ILE A 416 -17.60 -17.00 -15.75
CA ILE A 416 -18.46 -17.75 -14.81
C ILE A 416 -19.53 -18.48 -15.62
N LYS A 417 -19.39 -19.78 -15.80
CA LYS A 417 -20.31 -20.60 -16.56
C LYS A 417 -21.56 -20.94 -15.75
N LEU A 418 -22.74 -20.73 -16.36
CA LEU A 418 -24.02 -21.00 -15.73
C LEU A 418 -24.67 -22.27 -16.33
N SER A 419 -25.25 -23.10 -15.46
CA SER A 419 -26.08 -24.22 -15.88
C SER A 419 -27.48 -23.75 -16.31
N GLU A 420 -28.19 -24.50 -17.11
CA GLU A 420 -29.56 -24.19 -17.54
C GLU A 420 -30.52 -24.00 -16.36
N LYS A 421 -30.34 -24.75 -15.29
CA LYS A 421 -31.09 -24.59 -14.04
C LYS A 421 -30.92 -23.22 -13.43
N VAL A 422 -29.68 -22.71 -13.42
CA VAL A 422 -29.35 -21.39 -12.89
C VAL A 422 -29.90 -20.30 -13.81
N LYS A 423 -29.80 -20.47 -15.13
CA LYS A 423 -30.38 -19.52 -16.10
C LYS A 423 -31.89 -19.40 -15.91
N SER A 424 -32.58 -20.53 -15.71
CA SER A 424 -34.02 -20.57 -15.45
C SER A 424 -34.40 -19.91 -14.11
N ALA A 425 -33.52 -19.94 -13.12
CA ALA A 425 -33.69 -19.25 -11.82
C ALA A 425 -33.45 -17.74 -11.89
N GLY A 426 -33.02 -17.18 -13.04
CA GLY A 426 -32.74 -15.78 -13.24
C GLY A 426 -31.25 -15.41 -13.33
N GLY A 427 -30.37 -16.42 -13.46
CA GLY A 427 -28.95 -16.26 -13.72
C GLY A 427 -28.15 -15.72 -12.52
N LEU A 428 -26.92 -15.26 -12.80
CA LEU A 428 -26.01 -14.75 -11.79
C LEU A 428 -26.48 -13.36 -11.28
N ALA A 429 -26.58 -13.24 -9.95
CA ALA A 429 -26.85 -11.97 -9.30
C ALA A 429 -25.54 -11.29 -8.86
N ILE A 430 -25.34 -10.05 -9.25
CA ILE A 430 -24.25 -9.20 -8.80
C ILE A 430 -24.76 -8.27 -7.71
N ILE A 431 -24.11 -8.26 -6.56
CA ILE A 431 -24.38 -7.32 -5.48
C ILE A 431 -23.09 -6.54 -5.22
N GLY A 432 -23.09 -5.23 -5.49
CA GLY A 432 -22.01 -4.33 -5.13
C GLY A 432 -22.26 -3.74 -3.74
N THR A 433 -21.28 -3.80 -2.85
CA THR A 433 -21.42 -3.29 -1.47
C THR A 433 -21.03 -1.84 -1.31
N GLU A 434 -20.40 -1.26 -2.34
CA GLU A 434 -20.02 0.14 -2.44
C GLU A 434 -19.84 0.51 -3.92
N ARG A 435 -19.87 1.80 -4.22
CA ARG A 435 -19.40 2.31 -5.49
C ARG A 435 -17.89 2.46 -5.46
N HIS A 436 -17.26 2.24 -6.61
CA HIS A 436 -15.83 2.46 -6.78
C HIS A 436 -15.57 3.89 -7.27
N ASP A 437 -14.34 4.36 -7.08
CA ASP A 437 -13.89 5.67 -7.55
C ASP A 437 -14.04 5.82 -9.07
N SER A 438 -13.86 4.73 -9.81
CA SER A 438 -14.05 4.70 -11.25
C SER A 438 -15.33 3.93 -11.66
N ARG A 439 -16.14 4.56 -12.50
CA ARG A 439 -17.31 3.92 -13.15
C ARG A 439 -16.93 2.67 -13.94
N ARG A 440 -15.71 2.62 -14.42
CA ARG A 440 -15.19 1.48 -15.17
C ARG A 440 -15.18 0.21 -14.32
N VAL A 441 -14.72 0.29 -13.08
CA VAL A 441 -14.67 -0.84 -12.15
C VAL A 441 -16.08 -1.34 -11.82
N ASP A 442 -17.05 -0.45 -11.61
CA ASP A 442 -18.46 -0.81 -11.45
C ASP A 442 -19.00 -1.55 -12.69
N ARG A 443 -18.66 -1.11 -13.88
CA ARG A 443 -19.05 -1.79 -15.14
C ARG A 443 -18.40 -3.15 -15.28
N GLN A 444 -17.15 -3.30 -14.88
CA GLN A 444 -16.45 -4.61 -14.84
C GLN A 444 -17.13 -5.58 -13.90
N LEU A 445 -17.54 -5.13 -12.71
CA LEU A 445 -18.29 -5.96 -11.76
C LEU A 445 -19.63 -6.39 -12.36
N ARG A 446 -20.43 -5.45 -12.87
CA ARG A 446 -21.70 -5.75 -13.57
C ARG A 446 -21.53 -6.71 -14.74
N GLY A 447 -20.47 -6.50 -15.53
CA GLY A 447 -20.16 -7.26 -16.73
C GLY A 447 -19.81 -8.73 -16.48
N ARG A 448 -19.70 -9.16 -15.23
CA ARG A 448 -19.56 -10.58 -14.90
C ARG A 448 -20.87 -11.36 -15.03
N SER A 449 -22.00 -10.68 -15.02
CA SER A 449 -23.33 -11.26 -15.24
C SER A 449 -23.90 -10.84 -16.61
N GLY A 450 -24.79 -11.65 -17.15
CA GLY A 450 -25.46 -11.35 -18.42
C GLY A 450 -24.62 -11.59 -19.66
N ARG A 451 -23.57 -12.39 -19.57
CA ARG A 451 -22.69 -12.76 -20.67
C ARG A 451 -23.41 -13.67 -21.67
N GLN A 452 -23.09 -13.51 -22.96
CA GLN A 452 -23.63 -14.34 -24.05
C GLN A 452 -25.18 -14.36 -24.13
N GLY A 453 -25.84 -13.29 -23.62
CA GLY A 453 -27.32 -13.21 -23.57
C GLY A 453 -27.96 -13.99 -22.42
N ASP A 454 -27.16 -14.48 -21.45
CA ASP A 454 -27.69 -15.12 -20.26
C ASP A 454 -28.45 -14.13 -19.38
N PRO A 455 -29.50 -14.56 -18.67
CA PRO A 455 -30.18 -13.72 -17.69
C PRO A 455 -29.26 -13.42 -16.49
N GLY A 456 -29.57 -12.35 -15.79
CA GLY A 456 -28.83 -11.94 -14.61
C GLY A 456 -29.35 -10.64 -14.03
N SER A 457 -28.79 -10.20 -12.92
CA SER A 457 -29.11 -8.92 -12.31
C SER A 457 -27.88 -8.28 -11.67
N SER A 458 -27.89 -6.95 -11.55
CA SER A 458 -26.91 -6.22 -10.76
C SER A 458 -27.59 -5.15 -9.91
N GLN A 459 -27.16 -5.00 -8.66
CA GLN A 459 -27.63 -3.98 -7.74
C GLN A 459 -26.50 -3.53 -6.81
N PHE A 460 -26.42 -2.22 -6.55
CA PHE A 460 -25.47 -1.67 -5.61
C PHE A 460 -26.16 -1.19 -4.33
N TYR A 461 -25.53 -1.48 -3.22
CA TYR A 461 -25.92 -1.09 -1.87
C TYR A 461 -24.90 -0.10 -1.36
N VAL A 462 -25.33 1.13 -1.12
CA VAL A 462 -24.46 2.24 -0.67
C VAL A 462 -24.96 2.84 0.62
N SER A 463 -24.07 3.45 1.40
CA SER A 463 -24.45 4.17 2.61
C SER A 463 -23.84 5.56 2.62
N LEU A 464 -24.44 6.47 3.43
CA LEU A 464 -23.91 7.81 3.63
C LEU A 464 -22.61 7.83 4.44
N GLU A 465 -22.21 6.69 4.99
CA GLU A 465 -20.95 6.49 5.73
C GLU A 465 -19.85 5.86 4.85
N ASP A 466 -20.14 5.54 3.58
CA ASP A 466 -19.13 5.06 2.63
C ASP A 466 -18.14 6.19 2.30
N ASN A 467 -16.92 5.84 1.88
CA ASN A 467 -15.87 6.82 1.56
C ASN A 467 -16.17 7.58 0.27
#